data_fe855b360478a517c5d14a2f075800d0
#
_entry.id   fe855b360478a517c5d14a2f075800d0
#
_cell.length_a   1.000
_cell.length_b   1.000
_cell.length_c   1.000
_cell.angle_alpha   90.00
_cell.angle_beta   90.00
_cell.angle_gamma   90.00
#
_symmetry.space_group_name_H-M   'P 1'
#
loop_
_entity.id
_entity.type
_entity.pdbx_description
1 polymer ?
#
loop_
_entity_poly.entity_id
_entity_poly.type
_entity_poly.pdbx_seq_one_letter_code
_entity_poly.pdbx_strand_id
1 'polypeptide(L)'
;KGALPIAIKAREAGFTGLVVPRGNGREAGVVNQLHVYEADTLYNVVQFLQGKTDLPEIQVDTRAEFAKGQQSTPYDFSEVKGQDNVKRALEVAAAGGHNILMIGSPGSGKSMMAKRVPGILPPFTLSESLESTKIYSVAGKLPLNTMLLTERPFRAPHHSISMPALVGGGTTPKPGEISLAH
;
A
#
# COMPACT_ATOMS: atom_id res chain seq x y z
N LYS A 1 6.43 1.40 12.15
CA LYS A 1 6.01 2.25 11.02
C LYS A 1 7.23 2.55 10.17
N GLY A 2 7.09 2.44 8.84
CA GLY A 2 8.16 2.78 7.92
C GLY A 2 9.28 1.74 7.82
N ALA A 3 9.01 0.46 8.06
CA ALA A 3 10.03 -0.58 7.97
C ALA A 3 10.53 -0.77 6.53
N LEU A 4 9.63 -0.72 5.53
CA LEU A 4 10.01 -0.81 4.12
C LEU A 4 10.94 0.33 3.67
N PRO A 5 10.64 1.62 3.88
CA PRO A 5 11.58 2.70 3.55
C PRO A 5 12.92 2.59 4.26
N ILE A 6 12.93 2.16 5.53
CA ILE A 6 14.17 1.94 6.30
C ILE A 6 15.00 0.82 5.65
N ALA A 7 14.38 -0.31 5.30
CA ALA A 7 15.05 -1.43 4.65
C ALA A 7 15.64 -1.02 3.28
N ILE A 8 14.90 -0.25 2.48
CA ILE A 8 15.40 0.27 1.20
C ILE A 8 16.64 1.15 1.44
N LYS A 9 16.58 2.07 2.39
CA LYS A 9 17.71 2.95 2.72
C LYS A 9 18.90 2.21 3.29
N ALA A 10 18.67 1.18 4.12
CA ALA A 10 19.72 0.31 4.62
C ALA A 10 20.47 -0.38 3.47
N ARG A 11 19.74 -0.95 2.50
CA ARG A 11 20.35 -1.56 1.31
C ARG A 11 21.13 -0.55 0.48
N GLU A 12 20.55 0.64 0.21
CA GLU A 12 21.24 1.71 -0.54
C GLU A 12 22.52 2.19 0.15
N ALA A 13 22.54 2.17 1.48
CA ALA A 13 23.70 2.50 2.29
C ALA A 13 24.74 1.38 2.39
N GLY A 14 24.49 0.22 1.74
CA GLY A 14 25.41 -0.90 1.71
C GLY A 14 25.39 -1.82 2.93
N PHE A 15 24.36 -1.72 3.78
CA PHE A 15 24.16 -2.68 4.86
C PHE A 15 23.75 -4.06 4.30
N THR A 16 24.30 -5.11 4.87
CA THR A 16 24.01 -6.50 4.49
C THR A 16 22.83 -7.08 5.26
N GLY A 17 22.52 -6.55 6.44
CA GLY A 17 21.46 -7.04 7.30
C GLY A 17 20.73 -5.94 8.05
N LEU A 18 19.47 -6.22 8.40
CA LEU A 18 18.59 -5.35 9.17
C LEU A 18 17.83 -6.17 10.20
N VAL A 19 17.88 -5.75 11.46
CA VAL A 19 17.03 -6.34 12.51
C VAL A 19 15.84 -5.43 12.76
N VAL A 20 14.64 -5.99 12.72
CA VAL A 20 13.38 -5.27 12.93
C VAL A 20 12.55 -5.91 14.04
N PRO A 21 11.63 -5.17 14.67
CA PRO A 21 10.68 -5.74 15.61
C PRO A 21 9.79 -6.78 14.95
N ARG A 22 9.36 -7.78 15.74
CA ARG A 22 8.40 -8.80 15.30
C ARG A 22 7.15 -8.17 14.67
N GLY A 23 6.72 -8.72 13.54
CA GLY A 23 5.59 -8.21 12.74
C GLY A 23 5.98 -7.17 11.68
N ASN A 24 7.25 -6.71 11.64
CA ASN A 24 7.74 -5.84 10.58
C ASN A 24 8.69 -6.56 9.59
N GLY A 25 9.06 -7.81 9.88
CA GLY A 25 10.00 -8.56 9.04
C GLY A 25 9.48 -8.80 7.64
N ARG A 26 8.21 -9.15 7.48
CA ARG A 26 7.60 -9.38 6.16
C ARG A 26 7.59 -8.11 5.31
N GLU A 27 7.27 -6.95 5.92
CA GLU A 27 7.30 -5.64 5.26
C GLU A 27 8.73 -5.26 4.81
N ALA A 28 9.72 -5.46 5.69
CA ALA A 28 11.13 -5.17 5.38
C ALA A 28 11.73 -6.20 4.43
N GLY A 29 11.33 -7.46 4.53
CA GLY A 29 11.83 -8.59 3.74
C GLY A 29 11.48 -8.54 2.25
N VAL A 30 10.61 -7.61 1.84
CA VAL A 30 10.34 -7.31 0.42
C VAL A 30 11.59 -6.78 -0.30
N VAL A 31 12.56 -6.23 0.45
CA VAL A 31 13.77 -5.64 -0.11
C VAL A 31 14.80 -6.72 -0.41
N ASN A 32 15.00 -7.02 -1.68
CA ASN A 32 16.00 -7.99 -2.13
C ASN A 32 17.43 -7.54 -1.75
N GLN A 33 18.32 -8.52 -1.56
CA GLN A 33 19.75 -8.30 -1.22
C GLN A 33 19.96 -7.64 0.16
N LEU A 34 19.02 -7.80 1.08
CA LEU A 34 19.14 -7.40 2.47
C LEU A 34 18.65 -8.56 3.33
N HIS A 35 19.49 -9.06 4.23
CA HIS A 35 19.09 -10.07 5.20
C HIS A 35 18.25 -9.41 6.29
N VAL A 36 16.99 -9.79 6.43
CA VAL A 36 16.07 -9.22 7.42
C VAL A 36 15.81 -10.23 8.52
N TYR A 37 16.03 -9.81 9.75
CA TYR A 37 15.82 -10.62 10.96
C TYR A 37 14.76 -9.99 11.85
N GLU A 38 13.94 -10.82 12.49
CA GLU A 38 12.97 -10.36 13.49
C GLU A 38 13.46 -10.64 14.91
N ALA A 39 13.29 -9.65 15.80
CA ALA A 39 13.58 -9.79 17.21
C ALA A 39 12.43 -9.26 18.08
N ASP A 40 12.14 -9.96 19.17
CA ASP A 40 11.13 -9.55 20.14
C ASP A 40 11.66 -8.53 21.16
N THR A 41 12.95 -8.65 21.52
CA THR A 41 13.59 -7.83 22.54
C THR A 41 14.99 -7.40 22.12
N LEU A 42 15.47 -6.29 22.70
CA LEU A 42 16.86 -5.88 22.53
C LEU A 42 17.85 -6.93 23.04
N TYR A 43 17.47 -7.69 24.06
CA TYR A 43 18.31 -8.80 24.57
C TYR A 43 18.56 -9.85 23.49
N ASN A 44 17.53 -10.23 22.72
CA ASN A 44 17.67 -11.18 21.61
C ASN A 44 18.65 -10.64 20.53
N VAL A 45 18.56 -9.34 20.23
CA VAL A 45 19.50 -8.69 19.29
C VAL A 45 20.94 -8.77 19.79
N VAL A 46 21.17 -8.45 21.08
CA VAL A 46 22.51 -8.53 21.68
C VAL A 46 23.05 -9.97 21.66
N GLN A 47 22.25 -10.96 21.99
CA GLN A 47 22.66 -12.38 21.93
C GLN A 47 22.99 -12.82 20.50
N PHE A 48 22.21 -12.39 19.51
CA PHE A 48 22.47 -12.65 18.09
C PHE A 48 23.81 -12.03 17.65
N LEU A 49 24.03 -10.74 17.95
CA LEU A 49 25.28 -10.05 17.59
C LEU A 49 26.53 -10.64 18.30
N GLN A 50 26.33 -11.27 19.46
CA GLN A 50 27.39 -12.00 20.16
C GLN A 50 27.61 -13.44 19.65
N GLY A 51 26.82 -13.89 18.65
CA GLY A 51 26.88 -15.24 18.12
C GLY A 51 26.39 -16.35 19.08
N LYS A 52 25.59 -15.98 20.09
CA LYS A 52 25.08 -16.92 21.10
C LYS A 52 23.75 -17.55 20.73
N THR A 53 22.94 -16.84 19.92
CA THR A 53 21.63 -17.29 19.44
C THR A 53 21.43 -16.84 18.00
N ASP A 54 20.64 -17.59 17.25
CA ASP A 54 20.21 -17.18 15.91
C ASP A 54 18.87 -16.47 15.98
N LEU A 55 18.67 -15.48 15.07
CA LEU A 55 17.37 -14.87 14.80
C LEU A 55 16.78 -15.45 13.51
N PRO A 56 15.46 -15.62 13.44
CA PRO A 56 14.83 -16.09 12.21
C PRO A 56 15.02 -15.05 11.09
N GLU A 57 15.63 -15.50 9.99
CA GLU A 57 15.71 -14.70 8.77
C GLU A 57 14.39 -14.77 8.01
N ILE A 58 13.88 -13.62 7.61
CA ILE A 58 12.65 -13.49 6.85
C ILE A 58 12.99 -13.45 5.37
N GLN A 59 12.64 -14.50 4.66
CA GLN A 59 12.75 -14.56 3.21
C GLN A 59 11.38 -14.39 2.57
N VAL A 60 11.26 -13.44 1.66
CA VAL A 60 10.02 -13.12 0.94
C VAL A 60 10.27 -13.21 -0.56
N ASP A 61 9.51 -14.06 -1.24
CA ASP A 61 9.43 -14.00 -2.70
C ASP A 61 8.43 -12.90 -3.10
N THR A 62 8.97 -11.70 -3.27
CA THR A 62 8.19 -10.50 -3.61
C THR A 62 7.37 -10.66 -4.89
N ARG A 63 7.90 -11.39 -5.90
CA ARG A 63 7.20 -11.59 -7.17
C ARG A 63 6.04 -12.56 -7.03
N ALA A 64 6.25 -13.67 -6.33
CA ALA A 64 5.21 -14.66 -6.09
C ALA A 64 4.06 -14.07 -5.23
N GLU A 65 4.40 -13.31 -4.19
CA GLU A 65 3.40 -12.65 -3.34
C GLU A 65 2.63 -11.56 -4.09
N PHE A 66 3.31 -10.77 -4.92
CA PHE A 66 2.66 -9.78 -5.77
C PHE A 66 1.69 -10.43 -6.76
N ALA A 67 2.10 -11.50 -7.43
CA ALA A 67 1.24 -12.23 -8.38
C ALA A 67 -0.01 -12.84 -7.72
N LYS A 68 0.12 -13.37 -6.50
CA LYS A 68 -1.02 -13.90 -5.74
C LYS A 68 -2.04 -12.81 -5.39
N GLY A 69 -1.55 -11.63 -4.99
CA GLY A 69 -2.41 -10.54 -4.56
C GLY A 69 -3.19 -9.87 -5.70
N GLN A 70 -2.72 -9.96 -6.94
CA GLN A 70 -3.43 -9.38 -8.11
C GLN A 70 -4.70 -10.13 -8.50
N GLN A 71 -4.98 -11.30 -7.93
CA GLN A 71 -6.12 -12.13 -8.31
C GLN A 71 -7.43 -11.73 -7.61
N SER A 72 -7.42 -10.77 -6.73
CA SER A 72 -8.57 -10.36 -5.91
C SER A 72 -8.96 -8.92 -6.26
N THR A 73 -10.10 -8.74 -6.94
CA THR A 73 -10.77 -7.43 -7.04
C THR A 73 -12.05 -7.49 -6.22
N PRO A 74 -12.12 -6.79 -5.07
CA PRO A 74 -13.28 -6.88 -4.18
C PRO A 74 -14.55 -6.24 -4.76
N TYR A 75 -14.45 -5.44 -5.81
CA TYR A 75 -15.58 -4.74 -6.45
C TYR A 75 -15.46 -4.81 -7.96
N ASP A 76 -16.50 -5.34 -8.62
CA ASP A 76 -16.59 -5.43 -10.07
C ASP A 76 -17.79 -4.64 -10.60
N PHE A 77 -17.65 -4.02 -11.77
CA PHE A 77 -18.76 -3.35 -12.47
C PHE A 77 -19.84 -4.30 -12.96
N SER A 78 -19.58 -5.60 -13.09
CA SER A 78 -20.58 -6.63 -13.39
C SER A 78 -21.69 -6.69 -12.36
N GLU A 79 -21.40 -6.33 -11.09
CA GLU A 79 -22.39 -6.27 -10.03
C GLU A 79 -23.37 -5.08 -10.17
N VAL A 80 -23.05 -4.10 -11.01
CA VAL A 80 -23.88 -2.92 -11.22
C VAL A 80 -24.89 -3.19 -12.33
N LYS A 81 -26.17 -3.22 -12.00
CA LYS A 81 -27.24 -3.41 -12.96
C LYS A 81 -27.59 -2.09 -13.63
N GLY A 82 -27.64 -2.09 -14.97
CA GLY A 82 -27.92 -0.89 -15.76
C GLY A 82 -26.84 0.17 -15.70
N GLN A 83 -27.20 1.42 -15.91
CA GLN A 83 -26.32 2.60 -15.94
C GLN A 83 -25.17 2.52 -16.96
N ASP A 84 -25.42 1.96 -18.13
CA ASP A 84 -24.41 1.65 -19.13
C ASP A 84 -23.66 2.89 -19.62
N ASN A 85 -24.33 4.04 -19.72
CA ASN A 85 -23.69 5.31 -20.08
C ASN A 85 -22.68 5.76 -19.02
N VAL A 86 -23.01 5.57 -17.72
CA VAL A 86 -22.10 5.94 -16.63
C VAL A 86 -20.92 4.98 -16.57
N LYS A 87 -21.15 3.67 -16.74
CA LYS A 87 -20.08 2.67 -16.85
C LYS A 87 -19.13 3.03 -17.97
N ARG A 88 -19.67 3.33 -19.16
CA ARG A 88 -18.86 3.71 -20.33
C ARG A 88 -18.06 4.98 -20.09
N ALA A 89 -18.64 5.99 -19.45
CA ALA A 89 -17.94 7.22 -19.09
C ALA A 89 -16.78 6.94 -18.11
N LEU A 90 -16.98 6.05 -17.13
CA LEU A 90 -15.95 5.65 -16.19
C LEU A 90 -14.84 4.83 -16.84
N GLU A 91 -15.15 3.93 -17.77
CA GLU A 91 -14.17 3.20 -18.58
C GLU A 91 -13.28 4.14 -19.40
N VAL A 92 -13.88 5.13 -20.06
CA VAL A 92 -13.14 6.14 -20.85
C VAL A 92 -12.26 6.98 -19.93
N ALA A 93 -12.78 7.41 -18.77
CA ALA A 93 -12.01 8.17 -17.80
C ALA A 93 -10.84 7.36 -17.25
N ALA A 94 -11.06 6.08 -16.92
CA ALA A 94 -10.02 5.18 -16.42
C ALA A 94 -8.94 4.92 -17.49
N ALA A 95 -9.34 4.67 -18.73
CA ALA A 95 -8.41 4.42 -19.84
C ALA A 95 -7.55 5.64 -20.19
N GLY A 96 -8.12 6.85 -20.05
CA GLY A 96 -7.43 8.10 -20.38
C GLY A 96 -6.79 8.80 -19.19
N GLY A 97 -6.88 8.26 -17.97
CA GLY A 97 -6.40 8.93 -16.75
C GLY A 97 -7.12 10.25 -16.49
N HIS A 98 -8.40 10.37 -16.86
CA HIS A 98 -9.15 11.60 -16.76
C HIS A 98 -9.82 11.78 -15.40
N ASN A 99 -9.91 13.04 -14.96
CA ASN A 99 -10.78 13.41 -13.86
C ASN A 99 -12.24 13.27 -14.29
N ILE A 100 -13.12 12.84 -13.35
CA ILE A 100 -14.53 12.69 -13.62
C ILE A 100 -15.37 13.35 -12.51
N LEU A 101 -16.44 14.01 -12.91
CA LEU A 101 -17.43 14.57 -12.01
C LEU A 101 -18.76 13.82 -12.19
N MET A 102 -19.27 13.25 -11.11
CA MET A 102 -20.58 12.57 -11.08
C MET A 102 -21.61 13.43 -10.36
N ILE A 103 -22.65 13.87 -11.07
CA ILE A 103 -23.76 14.65 -10.53
C ILE A 103 -25.03 13.80 -10.57
N GLY A 104 -25.84 13.89 -9.52
CA GLY A 104 -27.10 13.15 -9.43
C GLY A 104 -27.70 13.20 -8.03
N SER A 105 -28.95 12.77 -7.90
CA SER A 105 -29.69 12.73 -6.64
C SER A 105 -29.01 11.84 -5.59
N PRO A 106 -29.27 12.06 -4.29
CA PRO A 106 -28.89 11.11 -3.25
C PRO A 106 -29.44 9.70 -3.57
N GLY A 107 -28.67 8.65 -3.30
CA GLY A 107 -29.08 7.27 -3.59
C GLY A 107 -28.91 6.81 -5.04
N SER A 108 -28.48 7.66 -5.99
CA SER A 108 -28.28 7.27 -7.41
C SER A 108 -27.07 6.37 -7.67
N GLY A 109 -26.38 5.89 -6.65
CA GLY A 109 -25.27 4.93 -6.80
C GLY A 109 -23.89 5.53 -7.08
N LYS A 110 -23.71 6.86 -7.04
CA LYS A 110 -22.43 7.53 -7.34
C LYS A 110 -21.23 6.95 -6.55
N SER A 111 -21.37 6.86 -5.23
CA SER A 111 -20.31 6.31 -4.37
C SER A 111 -20.06 4.82 -4.61
N MET A 112 -21.10 4.07 -4.97
CA MET A 112 -20.99 2.68 -5.35
C MET A 112 -20.18 2.51 -6.64
N MET A 113 -20.46 3.34 -7.64
CA MET A 113 -19.71 3.37 -8.90
C MET A 113 -18.25 3.79 -8.68
N ALA A 114 -18.03 4.87 -7.90
CA ALA A 114 -16.68 5.35 -7.61
C ALA A 114 -15.80 4.29 -6.95
N LYS A 115 -16.33 3.52 -6.01
CA LYS A 115 -15.60 2.41 -5.35
C LYS A 115 -15.16 1.30 -6.30
N ARG A 116 -15.78 1.17 -7.47
CA ARG A 116 -15.47 0.15 -8.47
C ARG A 116 -14.46 0.62 -9.52
N VAL A 117 -14.15 1.93 -9.55
CA VAL A 117 -13.16 2.48 -10.49
C VAL A 117 -11.78 1.79 -10.37
N PRO A 118 -11.24 1.51 -9.18
CA PRO A 118 -9.98 0.77 -9.07
C PRO A 118 -9.97 -0.57 -9.82
N GLY A 119 -11.11 -1.26 -9.88
CA GLY A 119 -11.23 -2.56 -10.56
C GLY A 119 -11.15 -2.50 -12.09
N ILE A 120 -11.36 -1.33 -12.69
CA ILE A 120 -11.23 -1.13 -14.14
C ILE A 120 -9.96 -0.39 -14.56
N LEU A 121 -9.17 0.09 -13.57
CA LEU A 121 -7.84 0.64 -13.85
C LEU A 121 -6.87 -0.50 -14.22
N PRO A 122 -5.81 -0.20 -15.00
CA PRO A 122 -4.75 -1.17 -15.23
C PRO A 122 -4.23 -1.74 -13.89
N PRO A 123 -3.91 -3.03 -13.81
CA PRO A 123 -3.36 -3.61 -12.59
C PRO A 123 -2.07 -2.90 -12.21
N PHE A 124 -1.75 -2.90 -10.91
CA PHE A 124 -0.46 -2.39 -10.45
C PHE A 124 0.70 -3.09 -11.14
N THR A 125 1.71 -2.32 -11.48
CA THR A 125 3.07 -2.85 -11.66
C THR A 125 3.71 -3.07 -10.29
N LEU A 126 4.73 -3.91 -10.21
CA LEU A 126 5.48 -4.11 -8.96
C LEU A 126 6.08 -2.78 -8.45
N SER A 127 6.52 -1.90 -9.35
CA SER A 127 7.07 -0.59 -8.99
C SER A 127 6.02 0.31 -8.32
N GLU A 128 4.82 0.43 -8.91
CA GLU A 128 3.71 1.21 -8.34
C GLU A 128 3.26 0.62 -7.00
N SER A 129 3.20 -0.71 -6.89
CA SER A 129 2.87 -1.41 -5.64
C SER A 129 3.87 -1.08 -4.53
N LEU A 130 5.16 -1.11 -4.82
CA LEU A 130 6.21 -0.74 -3.87
C LEU A 130 6.11 0.73 -3.44
N GLU A 131 5.82 1.63 -4.37
CA GLU A 131 5.70 3.06 -4.09
C GLU A 131 4.49 3.35 -3.19
N SER A 132 3.32 2.82 -3.54
CA SER A 132 2.12 2.93 -2.69
C SER A 132 2.35 2.29 -1.32
N THR A 133 3.00 1.13 -1.25
CA THR A 133 3.31 0.46 0.01
C THR A 133 4.22 1.30 0.90
N LYS A 134 5.24 1.99 0.34
CA LYS A 134 6.07 2.94 1.10
C LYS A 134 5.24 4.04 1.75
N ILE A 135 4.32 4.64 0.99
CA ILE A 135 3.45 5.72 1.49
C ILE A 135 2.59 5.23 2.65
N TYR A 136 1.95 4.06 2.51
CA TYR A 136 1.12 3.44 3.55
C TYR A 136 1.93 3.02 4.78
N SER A 137 3.15 2.54 4.59
CA SER A 137 4.09 2.19 5.67
C SER A 137 4.43 3.42 6.52
N VAL A 138 4.85 4.52 5.88
CA VAL A 138 5.16 5.79 6.56
C VAL A 138 3.93 6.34 7.28
N ALA A 139 2.76 6.32 6.64
CA ALA A 139 1.50 6.75 7.25
C ALA A 139 1.09 5.86 8.44
N GLY A 140 1.65 4.65 8.54
CA GLY A 140 1.25 3.64 9.52
C GLY A 140 -0.15 3.09 9.26
N LYS A 141 -0.55 3.06 7.99
CA LYS A 141 -1.85 2.55 7.52
C LYS A 141 -1.72 1.24 6.74
N LEU A 142 -0.52 0.66 6.66
CA LEU A 142 -0.34 -0.67 6.08
C LEU A 142 -1.03 -1.70 6.99
N PRO A 143 -1.93 -2.56 6.45
CA PRO A 143 -2.55 -3.62 7.24
C PRO A 143 -1.51 -4.56 7.85
N LEU A 144 -1.82 -5.12 9.03
CA LEU A 144 -0.96 -6.10 9.67
C LEU A 144 -0.72 -7.30 8.75
N ASN A 145 0.50 -7.79 8.71
CA ASN A 145 0.94 -8.89 7.85
C ASN A 145 0.86 -8.64 6.33
N THR A 146 0.58 -7.41 5.91
CA THR A 146 0.64 -7.05 4.49
C THR A 146 2.08 -6.69 4.13
N MET A 147 2.61 -7.34 3.10
CA MET A 147 3.95 -7.08 2.57
C MET A 147 3.92 -5.99 1.51
N LEU A 148 2.97 -6.11 0.59
CA LEU A 148 2.76 -5.20 -0.53
C LEU A 148 1.28 -4.89 -0.70
N LEU A 149 0.96 -3.68 -1.10
CA LEU A 149 -0.34 -3.34 -1.64
C LEU A 149 -0.42 -3.86 -3.08
N THR A 150 -1.31 -4.79 -3.33
CA THR A 150 -1.50 -5.42 -4.64
C THR A 150 -2.69 -4.86 -5.40
N GLU A 151 -3.55 -4.13 -4.70
CA GLU A 151 -4.73 -3.47 -5.25
C GLU A 151 -4.57 -1.94 -5.18
N ARG A 152 -5.11 -1.23 -6.17
CA ARG A 152 -5.13 0.23 -6.17
C ARG A 152 -6.00 0.74 -5.02
N PRO A 153 -5.47 1.61 -4.15
CA PRO A 153 -6.23 2.09 -3.00
C PRO A 153 -7.35 3.04 -3.44
N PHE A 154 -8.53 2.84 -2.88
CA PHE A 154 -9.64 3.79 -3.00
C PHE A 154 -9.73 4.64 -1.74
N ARG A 155 -9.70 5.97 -1.90
CA ARG A 155 -9.82 6.93 -0.80
C ARG A 155 -11.07 7.77 -1.00
N ALA A 156 -11.86 7.92 0.06
CA ALA A 156 -13.09 8.71 0.07
C ALA A 156 -13.07 9.66 1.29
N PRO A 157 -12.28 10.73 1.22
CA PRO A 157 -12.22 11.68 2.32
C PRO A 157 -13.57 12.38 2.51
N HIS A 158 -13.91 12.69 3.76
CA HIS A 158 -15.11 13.43 4.08
C HIS A 158 -15.02 14.84 3.50
N HIS A 159 -16.15 15.44 3.10
CA HIS A 159 -16.19 16.79 2.52
C HIS A 159 -15.67 17.89 3.47
N SER A 160 -15.69 17.66 4.80
CA SER A 160 -15.15 18.57 5.82
C SER A 160 -13.70 18.29 6.21
N ILE A 161 -12.98 17.49 5.41
CA ILE A 161 -11.57 17.18 5.70
C ILE A 161 -10.73 18.47 5.72
N SER A 162 -9.83 18.60 6.68
CA SER A 162 -8.92 19.74 6.74
C SER A 162 -7.85 19.66 5.63
N MET A 163 -7.36 20.82 5.18
CA MET A 163 -6.29 20.88 4.18
C MET A 163 -5.04 20.06 4.57
N PRO A 164 -4.52 20.11 5.82
CA PRO A 164 -3.41 19.27 6.21
C PRO A 164 -3.73 17.76 6.18
N ALA A 165 -4.96 17.36 6.45
CA ALA A 165 -5.36 15.96 6.34
C ALA A 165 -5.52 15.52 4.88
N LEU A 166 -5.91 16.42 3.98
CA LEU A 166 -6.07 16.14 2.55
C LEU A 166 -4.71 16.09 1.83
N VAL A 167 -3.87 17.11 1.98
CA VAL A 167 -2.60 17.27 1.25
C VAL A 167 -1.44 16.61 1.99
N GLY A 168 -1.51 16.57 3.30
CA GLY A 168 -0.41 16.15 4.17
C GLY A 168 0.28 17.35 4.82
N GLY A 169 1.23 17.08 5.71
CA GLY A 169 1.98 18.10 6.44
C GLY A 169 1.75 18.03 7.95
N GLY A 170 1.81 19.18 8.62
CA GLY A 170 1.78 19.33 10.07
C GLY A 170 3.17 19.49 10.67
N THR A 171 3.26 19.67 12.00
CA THR A 171 4.53 19.80 12.74
C THR A 171 5.42 18.56 12.58
N THR A 172 4.80 17.38 12.50
CA THR A 172 5.45 16.14 12.06
C THR A 172 4.81 15.77 10.71
N PRO A 173 5.52 15.95 9.59
CA PRO A 173 4.95 15.71 8.27
C PRO A 173 4.41 14.30 8.12
N LYS A 174 3.15 14.18 7.70
CA LYS A 174 2.49 12.89 7.41
C LYS A 174 1.86 12.93 6.02
N PRO A 175 1.83 11.81 5.29
CA PRO A 175 1.09 11.72 4.04
C PRO A 175 -0.40 12.03 4.25
N GLY A 176 -0.97 12.86 3.37
CA GLY A 176 -2.41 13.14 3.33
C GLY A 176 -3.19 12.12 2.50
N GLU A 177 -4.51 12.31 2.41
CA GLU A 177 -5.40 11.42 1.66
C GLU A 177 -5.06 11.39 0.15
N ILE A 178 -4.56 12.50 -0.42
CA ILE A 178 -4.10 12.54 -1.82
C ILE A 178 -2.92 11.57 -2.03
N SER A 179 -1.92 11.62 -1.15
CA SER A 179 -0.78 10.70 -1.23
C SER A 179 -1.18 9.24 -1.02
N LEU A 180 -2.24 8.99 -0.23
CA LEU A 180 -2.76 7.65 0.03
C LEU A 180 -3.66 7.12 -1.10
N ALA A 181 -4.04 7.95 -2.06
CA ALA A 181 -4.80 7.59 -3.24
C ALA A 181 -3.93 7.25 -4.46
N HIS A 182 -2.62 7.22 -4.26
CA HIS A 182 -1.61 6.99 -5.31
C HIS A 182 -1.70 5.60 -5.92
#